data_dc6324487102b535b4a7575e0a67ed09
#
_entry.id   dc6324487102b535b4a7575e0a67ed09
#
_cell.length_a   1.000
_cell.length_b   1.000
_cell.length_c   1.000
_cell.angle_alpha   90.00
_cell.angle_beta   90.00
_cell.angle_gamma   90.00
#
_symmetry.space_group_name_H-M   'P 1'
#
loop_
_entity.id
_entity.type
_entity.pdbx_description
1 polymer ?
#
loop_
_entity_poly.entity_id
_entity_poly.type
_entity_poly.pdbx_seq_one_letter_code
_entity_poly.pdbx_strand_id
1 'polypeptide(L)'
;MEELKSCNICPHRCKVNRLDGKIGRCKCDDKVKIALASIHHYEEPCISGKNGSGTIFFSNCNLNCIYCQNYEISQQGKGKIISIEHLAEIFVNQQKKNANNINLVTPTMYVPQIIEAIKIAKNNGLNIPIIYNSNGYENVETIKMLKGYIDIYLNYKLLVR
;
A
#
# COMPACT_ATOMS: atom_id res chain seq x y z
N MET A 1 -10.56 -11.10 -1.72
CA MET A 1 -9.49 -12.01 -1.18
C MET A 1 -9.29 -13.25 -2.06
N GLU A 2 -10.20 -13.54 -2.99
CA GLU A 2 -10.06 -14.67 -3.94
C GLU A 2 -8.78 -14.57 -4.78
N GLU A 3 -8.35 -13.37 -5.12
CA GLU A 3 -7.14 -13.10 -5.89
C GLU A 3 -5.86 -13.63 -5.25
N LEU A 4 -5.90 -13.91 -3.95
CA LEU A 4 -4.76 -14.45 -3.20
C LEU A 4 -4.65 -15.98 -3.28
N LYS A 5 -5.71 -16.68 -3.68
CA LYS A 5 -5.68 -18.15 -3.87
C LYS A 5 -4.76 -18.56 -5.03
N SER A 6 -4.67 -17.70 -6.06
CA SER A 6 -3.75 -17.86 -7.17
C SER A 6 -3.22 -16.49 -7.56
N CYS A 7 -2.19 -16.03 -6.85
CA CYS A 7 -1.75 -14.64 -6.86
C CYS A 7 -1.36 -14.12 -8.25
N ASN A 8 -2.17 -13.20 -8.76
CA ASN A 8 -1.96 -12.46 -10.01
C ASN A 8 -2.00 -10.93 -9.82
N ILE A 9 -1.74 -10.45 -8.60
CA ILE A 9 -1.86 -9.04 -8.21
C ILE A 9 -0.89 -8.13 -9.00
N CYS A 10 0.28 -8.62 -9.35
CA CYS A 10 1.27 -7.85 -10.12
C CYS A 10 1.76 -8.64 -11.35
N PRO A 11 2.51 -8.01 -12.28
CA PRO A 11 2.97 -8.66 -13.52
C PRO A 11 3.81 -9.91 -13.33
N HIS A 12 4.33 -10.18 -12.12
CA HIS A 12 5.03 -11.45 -11.85
C HIS A 12 4.12 -12.68 -11.91
N ARG A 13 2.81 -12.52 -11.68
CA ARG A 13 1.82 -13.59 -11.79
C ARG A 13 2.28 -14.91 -11.17
N CYS A 14 2.74 -14.85 -9.91
CA CYS A 14 3.38 -15.98 -9.22
C CYS A 14 2.47 -17.20 -9.06
N LYS A 15 1.15 -17.04 -9.12
CA LYS A 15 0.12 -18.09 -8.98
C LYS A 15 0.21 -18.90 -7.67
N VAL A 16 0.95 -18.42 -6.69
CA VAL A 16 1.01 -19.02 -5.36
C VAL A 16 -0.29 -18.79 -4.60
N ASN A 17 -0.70 -19.75 -3.77
CA ASN A 17 -1.79 -19.56 -2.83
C ASN A 17 -1.26 -18.87 -1.56
N ARG A 18 -1.47 -17.55 -1.47
CA ARG A 18 -1.02 -16.76 -0.34
C ARG A 18 -1.84 -17.02 0.93
N LEU A 19 -3.10 -17.49 0.79
CA LEU A 19 -3.96 -17.83 1.94
C LEU A 19 -3.43 -19.07 2.70
N ASP A 20 -2.65 -19.92 2.02
CA ASP A 20 -1.96 -21.07 2.64
C ASP A 20 -0.55 -20.72 3.15
N GLY A 21 -0.25 -19.41 3.29
CA GLY A 21 1.06 -18.93 3.73
C GLY A 21 2.18 -19.05 2.69
N LYS A 22 1.85 -19.45 1.42
CA LYS A 22 2.85 -19.47 0.34
C LYS A 22 3.19 -18.06 -0.10
N ILE A 23 4.46 -17.81 -0.31
CA ILE A 23 4.97 -16.50 -0.71
C ILE A 23 5.44 -16.52 -2.17
N GLY A 24 5.14 -15.42 -2.89
CA GLY A 24 5.66 -15.20 -4.23
C GLY A 24 6.97 -14.40 -4.23
N ARG A 25 7.31 -13.80 -5.39
CA ARG A 25 8.54 -12.99 -5.56
C ARG A 25 8.61 -11.81 -4.56
N CYS A 26 7.49 -11.21 -4.21
CA CYS A 26 7.41 -10.10 -3.26
C CYS A 26 7.57 -10.52 -1.79
N LYS A 27 7.71 -11.81 -1.49
CA LYS A 27 7.81 -12.39 -0.13
C LYS A 27 6.60 -12.09 0.77
N CYS A 28 5.42 -11.79 0.19
CA CYS A 28 4.19 -11.55 0.93
C CYS A 28 3.30 -12.80 0.95
N ASP A 29 2.76 -13.11 2.12
CA ASP A 29 1.61 -14.00 2.34
C ASP A 29 0.29 -13.18 2.30
N ASP A 30 -0.77 -13.64 2.97
CA ASP A 30 -2.07 -12.96 3.06
C ASP A 30 -2.10 -11.82 4.09
N LYS A 31 -1.11 -11.73 4.98
CA LYS A 31 -1.09 -10.79 6.09
C LYS A 31 -0.51 -9.44 5.67
N VAL A 32 -1.15 -8.37 6.14
CA VAL A 32 -0.62 -7.02 5.91
C VAL A 32 0.59 -6.78 6.80
N LYS A 33 1.65 -6.26 6.21
CA LYS A 33 2.86 -5.88 6.93
C LYS A 33 3.22 -4.43 6.63
N ILE A 34 3.34 -3.61 7.68
CA ILE A 34 3.73 -2.21 7.58
C ILE A 34 5.01 -1.95 8.38
N ALA A 35 5.84 -1.05 7.88
CA ALA A 35 7.05 -0.61 8.56
C ALA A 35 6.80 0.63 9.41
N LEU A 36 6.02 1.57 8.89
CA LEU A 36 5.76 2.86 9.52
C LEU A 36 4.40 3.40 9.11
N ALA A 37 3.74 4.12 10.02
CA ALA A 37 2.60 4.97 9.74
C ALA A 37 2.76 6.28 10.51
N SER A 38 2.96 7.39 9.81
CA SER A 38 3.23 8.71 10.41
C SER A 38 2.81 9.85 9.49
N ILE A 39 2.72 11.07 10.06
CA ILE A 39 2.58 12.28 9.27
C ILE A 39 3.94 12.65 8.66
N HIS A 40 3.97 12.80 7.34
CA HIS A 40 5.14 13.25 6.57
C HIS A 40 4.88 14.64 5.99
N HIS A 41 5.81 15.57 6.23
CA HIS A 41 5.74 16.96 5.74
C HIS A 41 6.57 17.18 4.48
N TYR A 42 7.33 16.19 4.05
CA TYR A 42 8.32 16.31 2.96
C TYR A 42 7.97 15.38 1.77
N GLU A 43 6.69 15.05 1.61
CA GLU A 43 6.19 14.50 0.34
C GLU A 43 6.07 15.64 -0.68
N GLU A 44 5.61 15.37 -1.91
CA GLU A 44 5.37 16.42 -2.90
C GLU A 44 4.48 17.55 -2.31
N PRO A 45 4.77 18.82 -2.59
CA PRO A 45 4.03 19.96 -1.97
C PRO A 45 2.52 19.90 -2.14
N CYS A 46 2.04 19.36 -3.27
CA CYS A 46 0.60 19.20 -3.52
C CYS A 46 -0.05 18.11 -2.64
N ILE A 47 0.74 17.21 -2.03
CA ILE A 47 0.29 16.13 -1.15
C ILE A 47 0.45 16.51 0.30
N SER A 48 1.64 17.00 0.68
CA SER A 48 1.95 17.36 2.07
C SER A 48 1.13 18.56 2.55
N GLY A 49 0.97 19.58 1.71
CA GLY A 49 0.30 20.82 2.11
C GLY A 49 0.86 21.37 3.43
N LYS A 50 -0.01 21.94 4.26
CA LYS A 50 0.38 22.50 5.59
C LYS A 50 0.46 21.45 6.69
N ASN A 51 -0.42 20.46 6.66
CA ASN A 51 -0.60 19.51 7.78
C ASN A 51 0.18 18.20 7.57
N GLY A 52 0.77 18.00 6.41
CA GLY A 52 1.47 16.77 6.05
C GLY A 52 0.56 15.68 5.51
N SER A 53 1.17 14.66 4.97
CA SER A 53 0.55 13.46 4.41
C SER A 53 0.54 12.33 5.45
N GLY A 54 -0.57 11.67 5.64
CA GLY A 54 -0.69 10.47 6.49
C GLY A 54 -0.10 9.26 5.77
N THR A 55 1.23 9.13 5.82
CA THR A 55 1.97 8.18 5.03
C THR A 55 2.08 6.82 5.72
N ILE A 56 1.74 5.75 5.00
CA ILE A 56 1.85 4.37 5.44
C ILE A 56 2.84 3.64 4.52
N PHE A 57 3.96 3.20 5.06
CA PHE A 57 4.97 2.42 4.36
C PHE A 57 4.67 0.93 4.52
N PHE A 58 4.28 0.28 3.43
CA PHE A 58 4.12 -1.16 3.39
C PHE A 58 5.47 -1.85 3.27
N SER A 59 5.64 -2.97 3.98
CA SER A 59 6.84 -3.79 3.89
C SER A 59 6.81 -4.69 2.66
N ASN A 60 7.98 -5.09 2.21
CA ASN A 60 8.20 -5.84 0.98
C ASN A 60 7.91 -5.01 -0.29
N CYS A 61 8.26 -5.55 -1.46
CA CYS A 61 8.04 -4.88 -2.75
C CYS A 61 8.07 -5.91 -3.90
N ASN A 62 7.26 -5.67 -4.92
CA ASN A 62 7.23 -6.52 -6.11
C ASN A 62 8.34 -6.17 -7.12
N LEU A 63 8.97 -4.98 -7.02
CA LEU A 63 9.95 -4.53 -8.03
C LEU A 63 11.41 -4.83 -7.67
N ASN A 64 11.78 -4.72 -6.39
CA ASN A 64 13.11 -5.08 -5.89
C ASN A 64 14.26 -4.26 -6.51
N CYS A 65 14.12 -2.93 -6.59
CA CYS A 65 15.10 -2.02 -7.20
C CYS A 65 16.46 -2.06 -6.49
N ILE A 66 17.55 -2.04 -7.26
CA ILE A 66 18.93 -2.04 -6.72
C ILE A 66 19.21 -0.78 -5.89
N TYR A 67 18.66 0.37 -6.31
CA TYR A 67 18.87 1.69 -5.66
C TYR A 67 17.77 2.06 -4.68
N CYS A 68 17.07 1.09 -4.09
CA CYS A 68 15.94 1.39 -3.23
C CYS A 68 16.39 2.14 -1.96
N GLN A 69 15.93 3.38 -1.79
CA GLN A 69 16.18 4.16 -0.56
C GLN A 69 15.60 3.47 0.67
N ASN A 70 14.50 2.73 0.50
CA ASN A 70 13.82 1.98 1.55
C ASN A 70 14.18 0.49 1.54
N TYR A 71 15.45 0.14 1.30
CA TYR A 71 15.91 -1.25 1.14
C TYR A 71 15.50 -2.16 2.31
N GLU A 72 15.66 -1.68 3.53
CA GLU A 72 15.32 -2.46 4.73
C GLU A 72 13.83 -2.81 4.80
N ILE A 73 12.97 -1.88 4.38
CA ILE A 73 11.51 -2.08 4.34
C ILE A 73 11.13 -2.96 3.14
N SER A 74 11.63 -2.61 1.96
CA SER A 74 11.18 -3.18 0.69
C SER A 74 11.76 -4.56 0.39
N GLN A 75 13.02 -4.82 0.76
CA GLN A 75 13.71 -6.06 0.41
C GLN A 75 14.00 -6.95 1.61
N GLN A 76 14.35 -6.38 2.77
CA GLN A 76 14.53 -7.13 4.01
C GLN A 76 13.20 -7.36 4.75
N GLY A 77 12.13 -6.66 4.34
CA GLY A 77 10.80 -6.83 4.90
C GLY A 77 10.70 -6.40 6.37
N LYS A 78 11.49 -5.42 6.81
CA LYS A 78 11.33 -4.85 8.17
C LYS A 78 9.92 -4.29 8.34
N GLY A 79 9.28 -4.59 9.46
CA GLY A 79 7.95 -4.12 9.78
C GLY A 79 7.19 -5.09 10.68
N LYS A 80 5.94 -4.73 10.98
CA LYS A 80 5.03 -5.52 11.84
C LYS A 80 3.83 -5.99 11.04
N ILE A 81 3.41 -7.23 11.28
CA ILE A 81 2.15 -7.77 10.77
C ILE A 81 1.02 -7.13 11.56
N ILE A 82 -0.02 -6.70 10.86
CA ILE A 82 -1.23 -6.12 11.43
C ILE A 82 -2.47 -6.74 10.81
N SER A 83 -3.61 -6.63 11.49
CA SER A 83 -4.91 -7.02 10.92
C SER A 83 -5.43 -5.96 9.96
N ILE A 84 -6.44 -6.31 9.16
CA ILE A 84 -7.12 -5.38 8.24
C ILE A 84 -7.86 -4.30 9.04
N GLU A 85 -8.47 -4.67 10.16
CA GLU A 85 -9.15 -3.75 11.09
C GLU A 85 -8.17 -2.73 11.65
N HIS A 86 -6.98 -3.18 12.09
CA HIS A 86 -5.96 -2.28 12.60
C HIS A 86 -5.41 -1.33 11.51
N LEU A 87 -5.30 -1.80 10.25
CA LEU A 87 -4.96 -0.92 9.13
C LEU A 87 -6.04 0.16 8.92
N ALA A 88 -7.33 -0.21 9.03
CA ALA A 88 -8.43 0.75 8.95
C ALA A 88 -8.39 1.78 10.09
N GLU A 89 -8.09 1.34 11.32
CA GLU A 89 -7.90 2.24 12.47
C GLU A 89 -6.74 3.21 12.23
N ILE A 90 -5.63 2.76 11.63
CA ILE A 90 -4.51 3.63 11.28
C ILE A 90 -4.97 4.73 10.32
N PHE A 91 -5.75 4.41 9.29
CA PHE A 91 -6.28 5.41 8.34
C PHE A 91 -7.11 6.48 9.08
N VAL A 92 -8.05 6.05 9.91
CA VAL A 92 -8.89 6.98 10.70
C VAL A 92 -8.04 7.81 11.67
N ASN A 93 -7.02 7.21 12.29
CA ASN A 93 -6.14 7.91 13.22
C ASN A 93 -5.25 8.95 12.52
N GLN A 94 -4.79 8.72 11.29
CA GLN A 94 -4.09 9.75 10.51
C GLN A 94 -5.02 10.94 10.23
N GLN A 95 -6.27 10.69 9.85
CA GLN A 95 -7.26 11.76 9.69
C GLN A 95 -7.49 12.55 10.99
N LYS A 96 -7.63 11.87 12.13
CA LYS A 96 -7.78 12.54 13.44
C LYS A 96 -6.58 13.40 13.83
N LYS A 97 -5.40 13.08 13.29
CA LYS A 97 -4.18 13.89 13.43
C LYS A 97 -4.09 15.03 12.41
N ASN A 98 -5.18 15.32 11.69
CA ASN A 98 -5.30 16.35 10.67
C ASN A 98 -4.41 16.12 9.42
N ALA A 99 -4.08 14.86 9.08
CA ALA A 99 -3.43 14.58 7.81
C ALA A 99 -4.28 15.08 6.63
N ASN A 100 -3.64 15.62 5.59
CA ASN A 100 -4.34 16.08 4.39
C ASN A 100 -4.90 14.92 3.55
N ASN A 101 -4.32 13.75 3.66
CA ASN A 101 -4.67 12.53 2.91
C ASN A 101 -4.10 11.29 3.59
N ILE A 102 -4.46 10.12 3.06
CA ILE A 102 -3.81 8.83 3.36
C ILE A 102 -2.93 8.47 2.17
N ASN A 103 -1.61 8.42 2.36
CA ASN A 103 -0.63 8.08 1.32
C ASN A 103 -0.11 6.65 1.52
N LEU A 104 -0.51 5.76 0.62
CA LEU A 104 -0.17 4.33 0.64
C LEU A 104 1.10 4.11 -0.17
N VAL A 105 2.25 3.93 0.49
CA VAL A 105 3.55 3.78 -0.17
C VAL A 105 3.87 2.30 -0.41
N THR A 106 4.09 1.93 -1.66
CA THR A 106 4.35 0.55 -2.13
C THR A 106 3.21 -0.43 -1.76
N PRO A 107 1.95 -0.12 -2.09
CA PRO A 107 0.77 -0.87 -1.61
C PRO A 107 0.43 -2.09 -2.46
N THR A 108 1.05 -2.28 -3.62
CA THR A 108 0.66 -3.24 -4.67
C THR A 108 0.34 -4.63 -4.14
N MET A 109 1.20 -5.19 -3.29
CA MET A 109 1.08 -6.57 -2.81
C MET A 109 -0.13 -6.78 -1.89
N TYR A 110 -0.67 -5.69 -1.36
CA TYR A 110 -1.73 -5.70 -0.33
C TYR A 110 -3.06 -5.12 -0.83
N VAL A 111 -3.23 -4.94 -2.15
CA VAL A 111 -4.43 -4.32 -2.74
C VAL A 111 -5.73 -4.93 -2.23
N PRO A 112 -5.93 -6.27 -2.17
CA PRO A 112 -7.17 -6.83 -1.65
C PRO A 112 -7.44 -6.46 -0.18
N GLN A 113 -6.42 -6.51 0.65
CA GLN A 113 -6.52 -6.17 2.08
C GLN A 113 -6.75 -4.66 2.29
N ILE A 114 -6.10 -3.82 1.48
CA ILE A 114 -6.28 -2.36 1.51
C ILE A 114 -7.71 -1.98 1.16
N ILE A 115 -8.30 -2.61 0.14
CA ILE A 115 -9.71 -2.37 -0.23
C ILE A 115 -10.64 -2.65 0.95
N GLU A 116 -10.45 -3.78 1.65
CA GLU A 116 -11.25 -4.11 2.83
C GLU A 116 -11.01 -3.11 3.97
N ALA A 117 -9.75 -2.73 4.23
CA ALA A 117 -9.45 -1.72 5.25
C ALA A 117 -10.08 -0.35 4.91
N ILE A 118 -10.10 0.06 3.64
CA ILE A 118 -10.75 1.31 3.20
C ILE A 118 -12.26 1.26 3.45
N LYS A 119 -12.92 0.13 3.14
CA LYS A 119 -14.36 -0.04 3.43
C LYS A 119 -14.67 0.14 4.91
N ILE A 120 -13.89 -0.52 5.77
CA ILE A 120 -14.03 -0.41 7.23
C ILE A 120 -13.78 1.03 7.68
N ALA A 121 -12.71 1.66 7.20
CA ALA A 121 -12.35 3.02 7.57
C ALA A 121 -13.42 4.05 7.13
N LYS A 122 -13.98 3.92 5.92
CA LYS A 122 -15.06 4.78 5.42
C LYS A 122 -16.31 4.64 6.29
N ASN A 123 -16.66 3.43 6.71
CA ASN A 123 -17.77 3.21 7.65
C ASN A 123 -17.51 3.85 9.02
N ASN A 124 -16.24 4.02 9.40
CA ASN A 124 -15.78 4.67 10.62
C ASN A 124 -15.47 6.19 10.43
N GLY A 125 -15.95 6.79 9.33
CA GLY A 125 -15.90 8.24 9.10
C GLY A 125 -14.64 8.73 8.38
N LEU A 126 -13.85 7.87 7.73
CA LEU A 126 -12.75 8.31 6.86
C LEU A 126 -13.32 9.05 5.64
N ASN A 127 -12.90 10.32 5.46
CA ASN A 127 -13.38 11.19 4.38
C ASN A 127 -12.29 12.01 3.67
N ILE A 128 -11.02 11.88 4.09
CA ILE A 128 -9.89 12.52 3.41
C ILE A 128 -9.44 11.67 2.20
N PRO A 129 -8.80 12.30 1.18
CA PRO A 129 -8.35 11.60 -0.02
C PRO A 129 -7.37 10.47 0.27
N ILE A 130 -7.44 9.42 -0.54
CA ILE A 130 -6.53 8.27 -0.47
C ILE A 130 -5.64 8.26 -1.70
N ILE A 131 -4.34 8.20 -1.49
CA ILE A 131 -3.30 8.22 -2.51
C ILE A 131 -2.69 6.83 -2.63
N TYR A 132 -2.63 6.32 -3.86
CA TYR A 132 -1.93 5.10 -4.22
C TYR A 132 -0.56 5.46 -4.79
N ASN A 133 0.49 5.37 -3.96
CA ASN A 133 1.85 5.72 -4.30
C ASN A 133 2.65 4.45 -4.61
N SER A 134 2.74 4.12 -5.89
CA SER A 134 3.31 2.86 -6.35
C SER A 134 4.55 3.04 -7.22
N ASN A 135 5.27 1.93 -7.42
CA ASN A 135 6.41 1.87 -8.31
C ASN A 135 6.02 1.73 -9.81
N GLY A 136 4.73 1.70 -10.12
CA GLY A 136 4.19 1.59 -11.48
C GLY A 136 4.25 0.19 -12.11
N TYR A 137 4.76 -0.83 -11.40
CA TYR A 137 4.78 -2.21 -11.89
C TYR A 137 3.50 -2.96 -11.48
N GLU A 138 2.41 -2.61 -12.18
CA GLU A 138 1.05 -2.99 -11.85
C GLU A 138 0.37 -3.78 -12.98
N ASN A 139 -0.55 -4.66 -12.64
CA ASN A 139 -1.51 -5.20 -13.59
C ASN A 139 -2.69 -4.26 -13.77
N VAL A 140 -3.20 -4.13 -14.98
CA VAL A 140 -4.38 -3.32 -15.29
C VAL A 140 -5.59 -3.78 -14.48
N GLU A 141 -5.74 -5.09 -14.30
CA GLU A 141 -6.81 -5.69 -13.50
C GLU A 141 -6.74 -5.22 -12.05
N THR A 142 -5.55 -5.16 -11.47
CA THR A 142 -5.34 -4.70 -10.09
C THR A 142 -5.67 -3.21 -9.94
N ILE A 143 -5.28 -2.38 -10.91
CA ILE A 143 -5.67 -0.96 -10.92
C ILE A 143 -7.20 -0.81 -11.04
N LYS A 144 -7.86 -1.64 -11.86
CA LYS A 144 -9.33 -1.63 -11.97
C LYS A 144 -10.02 -1.98 -10.65
N MET A 145 -9.45 -2.88 -9.83
CA MET A 145 -10.00 -3.20 -8.50
C MET A 145 -10.02 -1.98 -7.57
N LEU A 146 -9.07 -1.06 -7.73
CA LEU A 146 -8.93 0.14 -6.90
C LEU A 146 -9.92 1.25 -7.27
N LYS A 147 -10.67 1.11 -8.38
CA LYS A 147 -11.65 2.11 -8.82
C LYS A 147 -12.71 2.35 -7.74
N GLY A 148 -12.89 3.62 -7.36
CA GLY A 148 -13.83 4.05 -6.31
C GLY A 148 -13.29 3.94 -4.87
N TYR A 149 -12.07 3.43 -4.71
CA TYR A 149 -11.39 3.39 -3.41
C TYR A 149 -10.23 4.37 -3.32
N ILE A 150 -9.57 4.66 -4.43
CA ILE A 150 -8.40 5.53 -4.54
C ILE A 150 -8.78 6.80 -5.29
N ASP A 151 -8.36 7.94 -4.75
CA ASP A 151 -8.64 9.27 -5.31
C ASP A 151 -7.49 9.78 -6.17
N ILE A 152 -6.24 9.46 -5.80
CA ILE A 152 -5.03 9.96 -6.48
C ILE A 152 -4.06 8.80 -6.71
N TYR A 153 -3.49 8.71 -7.92
CA TYR A 153 -2.44 7.77 -8.27
C TYR A 153 -1.13 8.50 -8.50
N LEU A 154 -0.10 8.12 -7.74
CA LEU A 154 1.28 8.55 -7.92
C LEU A 154 2.11 7.39 -8.43
N ASN A 155 2.73 7.58 -9.59
CA ASN A 155 3.64 6.60 -10.18
C ASN A 155 5.01 7.26 -10.34
N TYR A 156 6.00 6.79 -9.60
CA TYR A 156 7.39 7.10 -9.91
C TYR A 156 7.82 6.25 -11.10
N LYS A 157 7.90 6.85 -12.29
CA LYS A 157 8.61 6.24 -13.42
C LYS A 157 10.09 6.16 -13.06
N LEU A 158 10.55 5.04 -12.55
CA LEU A 158 11.95 4.70 -12.66
C LEU A 158 12.23 4.48 -14.17
N LEU A 159 12.90 5.45 -14.78
CA LEU A 159 13.48 5.27 -16.10
C LEU A 159 14.58 4.20 -15.97
N VAL A 160 14.20 2.94 -16.15
CA VAL A 160 15.16 1.87 -16.42
C VAL A 160 15.55 2.06 -17.87
N ARG A 161 16.78 2.56 -18.10
CA ARG A 161 17.45 2.44 -19.39
C ARG A 161 17.92 1.02 -19.62
#